data_a21d12e659023fdb897316286c96f0ba
#
_entry.id   a21d12e659023fdb897316286c96f0ba
#
_cell.length_a   1.000
_cell.length_b   1.000
_cell.length_c   1.000
_cell.angle_alpha   90.00
_cell.angle_beta   90.00
_cell.angle_gamma   90.00
#
_symmetry.space_group_name_H-M   'P 1'
#
loop_
_entity.id
_entity.type
_entity.pdbx_description
1 polymer ?
#
loop_
_entity_poly.entity_id
_entity_poly.type
_entity_poly.pdbx_seq_one_letter_code
_entity_poly.pdbx_strand_id
1 'polypeptide(L)'
;MDFLLLGFGVILMMGGLFILLKGKKRKLGREDFNVFSHKIQNTHSLDPAHALMESHKIFVAAVAILFPEKKMTAAETLSQVSKKFKNEHMVWKFHHLRNRIAHETDMKISFDQSQEARKAFIRALKNLTK
;
A
#
# COMPACT_ATOMS: atom_id res chain seq x y z
N MET A 1 42.49 -23.78 18.18
CA MET A 1 42.28 -22.31 18.34
C MET A 1 41.64 -21.65 17.14
N ASP A 2 41.95 -22.12 15.95
CA ASP A 2 41.46 -21.48 14.70
C ASP A 2 39.98 -21.67 14.42
N PHE A 3 39.36 -22.73 14.95
CA PHE A 3 37.94 -22.97 14.78
C PHE A 3 37.03 -21.98 15.51
N LEU A 4 37.46 -21.45 16.65
CA LEU A 4 36.71 -20.43 17.41
C LEU A 4 36.69 -19.07 16.71
N LEU A 5 37.77 -18.68 16.04
CA LEU A 5 37.91 -17.47 15.25
C LEU A 5 37.05 -17.53 13.96
N LEU A 6 37.03 -18.69 13.30
CA LEU A 6 36.16 -18.93 12.13
C LEU A 6 34.69 -18.85 12.50
N GLY A 7 34.28 -19.42 13.64
CA GLY A 7 32.88 -19.35 14.12
C GLY A 7 32.42 -17.91 14.43
N PHE A 8 33.29 -17.10 15.01
CA PHE A 8 33.01 -15.70 15.32
C PHE A 8 32.85 -14.84 14.04
N GLY A 9 33.68 -15.10 13.04
CA GLY A 9 33.61 -14.41 11.74
C GLY A 9 32.30 -14.68 11.00
N VAL A 10 31.84 -15.95 11.01
CA VAL A 10 30.59 -16.35 10.35
C VAL A 10 29.37 -15.74 11.05
N ILE A 11 29.36 -15.70 12.38
CA ILE A 11 28.27 -15.09 13.15
C ILE A 11 28.19 -13.58 12.91
N LEU A 12 29.33 -12.89 12.82
CA LEU A 12 29.38 -11.46 12.51
C LEU A 12 28.93 -11.18 11.07
N MET A 13 29.30 -12.00 10.10
CA MET A 13 28.84 -11.88 8.72
C MET A 13 27.34 -12.14 8.59
N MET A 14 26.81 -13.14 9.25
CA MET A 14 25.36 -13.41 9.25
C MET A 14 24.57 -12.31 9.96
N GLY A 15 25.07 -11.78 11.07
CA GLY A 15 24.48 -10.64 11.76
C GLY A 15 24.49 -9.36 10.92
N GLY A 16 25.60 -9.07 10.23
CA GLY A 16 25.70 -7.94 9.31
C GLY A 16 24.78 -8.07 8.11
N LEU A 17 24.67 -9.27 7.53
CA LEU A 17 23.75 -9.55 6.44
C LEU A 17 22.29 -9.42 6.89
N PHE A 18 21.95 -9.86 8.10
CA PHE A 18 20.61 -9.74 8.65
C PHE A 18 20.22 -8.27 8.91
N ILE A 19 21.17 -7.44 9.34
CA ILE A 19 20.96 -5.99 9.50
C ILE A 19 20.80 -5.30 8.15
N LEU A 20 21.55 -5.72 7.11
CA LEU A 20 21.41 -5.21 5.75
C LEU A 20 20.08 -5.65 5.09
N LEU A 21 19.58 -6.84 5.44
CA LEU A 21 18.29 -7.37 4.97
C LEU A 21 17.09 -6.80 5.75
N LYS A 22 17.30 -6.21 6.92
CA LYS A 22 16.31 -5.36 7.59
C LYS A 22 16.13 -4.10 6.75
N GLY A 23 15.30 -4.22 5.72
CA GLY A 23 15.10 -3.19 4.70
C GLY A 23 14.91 -1.81 5.32
N LYS A 24 15.53 -0.81 4.69
CA LYS A 24 15.29 0.61 4.97
C LYS A 24 13.77 0.82 5.09
N LYS A 25 13.32 1.52 6.13
CA LYS A 25 11.93 1.94 6.24
C LYS A 25 11.56 2.66 4.95
N ARG A 26 10.74 2.02 4.13
CA ARG A 26 10.34 2.56 2.84
C ARG A 26 9.27 3.61 3.05
N LYS A 27 9.50 4.79 2.54
CA LYS A 27 8.59 5.93 2.65
C LYS A 27 8.20 6.43 1.27
N LEU A 28 6.94 6.84 1.17
CA LEU A 28 6.46 7.52 -0.03
C LEU A 28 6.99 8.96 -0.04
N GLY A 29 7.60 9.36 -1.15
CA GLY A 29 8.08 10.72 -1.33
C GLY A 29 6.92 11.72 -1.36
N ARG A 30 7.19 12.96 -0.95
CA ARG A 30 6.18 14.02 -0.91
C ARG A 30 5.58 14.33 -2.30
N GLU A 31 6.41 14.34 -3.33
CA GLU A 31 5.96 14.56 -4.71
C GLU A 31 5.04 13.43 -5.17
N ASP A 32 5.43 12.18 -4.95
CA ASP A 32 4.61 11.02 -5.27
C ASP A 32 3.28 11.07 -4.54
N PHE A 33 3.29 11.38 -3.25
CA PHE A 33 2.06 11.58 -2.48
C PHE A 33 1.16 12.63 -3.13
N ASN A 34 1.68 13.77 -3.50
CA ASN A 34 0.91 14.85 -4.12
C ASN A 34 0.31 14.41 -5.47
N VAL A 35 1.11 13.76 -6.31
CA VAL A 35 0.66 13.27 -7.62
C VAL A 35 -0.45 12.25 -7.48
N PHE A 36 -0.25 11.22 -6.66
CA PHE A 36 -1.24 10.15 -6.48
C PHE A 36 -2.49 10.61 -5.76
N SER A 37 -2.37 11.47 -4.75
CA SER A 37 -3.52 12.07 -4.06
C SER A 37 -4.39 12.88 -5.02
N HIS A 38 -3.77 13.66 -5.89
CA HIS A 38 -4.49 14.44 -6.91
C HIS A 38 -5.21 13.52 -7.90
N LYS A 39 -4.55 12.47 -8.37
CA LYS A 39 -5.18 11.47 -9.26
C LYS A 39 -6.39 10.78 -8.60
N ILE A 40 -6.28 10.44 -7.32
CA ILE A 40 -7.39 9.85 -6.56
C ILE A 40 -8.55 10.85 -6.45
N GLN A 41 -8.28 12.09 -6.11
CA GLN A 41 -9.31 13.14 -6.03
C GLN A 41 -10.02 13.35 -7.35
N ASN A 42 -9.32 13.30 -8.46
CA ASN A 42 -9.88 13.52 -9.80
C ASN A 42 -10.87 12.43 -10.23
N THR A 43 -10.92 11.28 -9.55
CA THR A 43 -11.93 10.25 -9.83
C THR A 43 -13.34 10.67 -9.41
N HIS A 44 -13.51 11.79 -8.73
CA HIS A 44 -14.82 12.31 -8.28
C HIS A 44 -15.82 12.54 -9.41
N SER A 45 -15.35 12.79 -10.63
CA SER A 45 -16.19 13.01 -11.81
C SER A 45 -16.76 11.73 -12.43
N LEU A 46 -16.27 10.56 -11.98
CA LEU A 46 -16.74 9.26 -12.45
C LEU A 46 -17.99 8.83 -11.66
N ASP A 47 -18.77 7.90 -12.22
CA ASP A 47 -19.83 7.27 -11.44
C ASP A 47 -19.24 6.58 -10.19
N PRO A 48 -20.02 6.41 -9.10
CA PRO A 48 -19.46 5.96 -7.82
C PRO A 48 -18.70 4.63 -7.87
N ALA A 49 -19.22 3.62 -8.55
CA ALA A 49 -18.55 2.32 -8.66
C ALA A 49 -17.23 2.44 -9.44
N HIS A 50 -17.24 3.14 -10.56
CA HIS A 50 -16.05 3.38 -11.36
C HIS A 50 -15.03 4.23 -10.60
N ALA A 51 -15.48 5.26 -9.88
CA ALA A 51 -14.61 6.08 -9.03
C ALA A 51 -13.90 5.25 -7.95
N LEU A 52 -14.61 4.32 -7.31
CA LEU A 52 -13.99 3.40 -6.33
C LEU A 52 -12.93 2.51 -6.99
N MET A 53 -13.27 1.91 -8.14
CA MET A 53 -12.36 1.03 -8.87
C MET A 53 -11.07 1.76 -9.28
N GLU A 54 -11.20 2.94 -9.85
CA GLU A 54 -10.05 3.75 -10.30
C GLU A 54 -9.23 4.28 -9.12
N SER A 55 -9.87 4.81 -8.09
CA SER A 55 -9.15 5.32 -6.91
C SER A 55 -8.39 4.21 -6.19
N HIS A 56 -8.95 3.02 -6.08
CA HIS A 56 -8.27 1.85 -5.54
C HIS A 56 -7.04 1.45 -6.38
N LYS A 57 -7.21 1.39 -7.69
CA LYS A 57 -6.11 1.09 -8.62
C LYS A 57 -4.95 2.08 -8.47
N ILE A 58 -5.25 3.36 -8.40
CA ILE A 58 -4.25 4.42 -8.20
C ILE A 58 -3.58 4.28 -6.84
N PHE A 59 -4.36 4.02 -5.79
CA PHE A 59 -3.86 3.81 -4.44
C PHE A 59 -2.88 2.63 -4.35
N VAL A 60 -3.24 1.48 -4.90
CA VAL A 60 -2.36 0.30 -4.92
C VAL A 60 -1.08 0.57 -5.73
N ALA A 61 -1.20 1.26 -6.86
CA ALA A 61 -0.03 1.66 -7.66
C ALA A 61 0.93 2.57 -6.88
N ALA A 62 0.41 3.48 -6.08
CA ALA A 62 1.22 4.35 -5.22
C ALA A 62 1.97 3.55 -4.14
N VAL A 63 1.32 2.58 -3.52
CA VAL A 63 1.97 1.69 -2.54
C VAL A 63 3.03 0.81 -3.21
N ALA A 64 2.74 0.31 -4.42
CA ALA A 64 3.65 -0.56 -5.17
C ALA A 64 4.99 0.10 -5.52
N ILE A 65 5.05 1.42 -5.63
CA ILE A 65 6.30 2.17 -5.84
C ILE A 65 7.33 1.86 -4.75
N LEU A 66 6.87 1.56 -3.53
CA LEU A 66 7.75 1.22 -2.41
C LEU A 66 8.42 -0.16 -2.56
N PHE A 67 7.94 -0.98 -3.48
CA PHE A 67 8.38 -2.36 -3.69
C PHE A 67 8.63 -2.66 -5.18
N PRO A 68 9.51 -1.90 -5.86
CA PRO A 68 9.68 -2.00 -7.32
C PRO A 68 10.21 -3.37 -7.77
N GLU A 69 10.89 -4.09 -6.90
CA GLU A 69 11.47 -5.41 -7.16
C GLU A 69 10.48 -6.58 -7.02
N LYS A 70 9.27 -6.31 -6.51
CA LYS A 70 8.27 -7.35 -6.24
C LYS A 70 7.08 -7.23 -7.18
N LYS A 71 6.67 -8.37 -7.73
CA LYS A 71 5.43 -8.50 -8.49
C LYS A 71 4.36 -9.10 -7.57
N MET A 72 3.41 -8.28 -7.14
CA MET A 72 2.41 -8.64 -6.13
C MET A 72 1.00 -8.32 -6.60
N THR A 73 0.02 -9.06 -6.05
CA THR A 73 -1.40 -8.70 -6.15
C THR A 73 -1.70 -7.45 -5.32
N ALA A 74 -2.87 -6.86 -5.52
CA ALA A 74 -3.30 -5.71 -4.71
C ALA A 74 -3.32 -6.03 -3.21
N ALA A 75 -3.89 -7.18 -2.82
CA ALA A 75 -3.94 -7.62 -1.42
C ALA A 75 -2.53 -7.81 -0.83
N GLU A 76 -1.63 -8.46 -1.55
CA GLU A 76 -0.24 -8.65 -1.13
C GLU A 76 0.48 -7.30 -0.97
N THR A 77 0.28 -6.38 -1.91
CA THR A 77 0.87 -5.03 -1.86
C THR A 77 0.41 -4.28 -0.61
N LEU A 78 -0.89 -4.27 -0.33
CA LEU A 78 -1.44 -3.60 0.85
C LEU A 78 -0.98 -4.25 2.15
N SER A 79 -0.85 -5.58 2.18
CA SER A 79 -0.36 -6.32 3.34
C SER A 79 1.05 -5.93 3.76
N GLN A 80 1.90 -5.49 2.82
CA GLN A 80 3.26 -5.06 3.13
C GLN A 80 3.30 -3.82 4.04
N VAL A 81 2.29 -2.98 3.99
CA VAL A 81 2.28 -1.67 4.66
C VAL A 81 1.07 -1.43 5.55
N SER A 82 0.11 -2.35 5.61
CA SER A 82 -1.19 -2.13 6.27
C SER A 82 -1.06 -1.71 7.74
N LYS A 83 -0.05 -2.20 8.46
CA LYS A 83 0.21 -1.82 9.86
C LYS A 83 0.63 -0.37 10.04
N LYS A 84 1.06 0.30 8.98
CA LYS A 84 1.40 1.73 8.99
C LYS A 84 0.17 2.63 8.85
N PHE A 85 -0.94 2.10 8.37
CA PHE A 85 -2.17 2.86 8.20
C PHE A 85 -2.89 3.04 9.53
N LYS A 86 -3.12 4.28 9.95
CA LYS A 86 -3.95 4.58 11.11
C LYS A 86 -5.42 4.21 10.89
N ASN A 87 -5.84 4.17 9.64
CA ASN A 87 -7.18 3.78 9.20
C ASN A 87 -7.19 2.41 8.49
N GLU A 88 -6.37 1.48 8.93
CA GLU A 88 -6.22 0.14 8.33
C GLU A 88 -7.57 -0.53 8.05
N HIS A 89 -8.49 -0.47 9.02
CA HIS A 89 -9.82 -1.05 8.88
C HIS A 89 -10.60 -0.48 7.66
N MET A 90 -10.53 0.82 7.44
CA MET A 90 -11.21 1.47 6.32
C MET A 90 -10.57 1.09 4.98
N VAL A 91 -9.25 0.97 4.93
CA VAL A 91 -8.53 0.54 3.73
C VAL A 91 -8.99 -0.85 3.31
N TRP A 92 -9.02 -1.81 4.23
CA TRP A 92 -9.47 -3.17 3.94
C TRP A 92 -10.96 -3.23 3.60
N LYS A 93 -11.80 -2.46 4.28
CA LYS A 93 -13.24 -2.33 3.95
C LYS A 93 -13.45 -1.95 2.49
N PHE A 94 -12.77 -0.93 2.01
CA PHE A 94 -12.92 -0.47 0.62
C PHE A 94 -12.20 -1.36 -0.40
N HIS A 95 -11.10 -2.01 0.00
CA HIS A 95 -10.50 -3.05 -0.82
C HIS A 95 -11.47 -4.22 -1.05
N HIS A 96 -12.15 -4.70 -0.02
CA HIS A 96 -13.15 -5.76 -0.15
C HIS A 96 -14.38 -5.30 -0.94
N LEU A 97 -14.83 -4.07 -0.74
CA LEU A 97 -15.93 -3.50 -1.52
C LEU A 97 -15.57 -3.42 -3.01
N ARG A 98 -14.38 -3.00 -3.32
CA ARG A 98 -13.85 -3.01 -4.70
C ARG A 98 -13.91 -4.41 -5.32
N ASN A 99 -13.48 -5.42 -4.58
CA ASN A 99 -13.51 -6.80 -5.06
C ASN A 99 -14.95 -7.29 -5.29
N ARG A 100 -15.87 -6.94 -4.44
CA ARG A 100 -17.30 -7.25 -4.63
C ARG A 100 -17.86 -6.59 -5.89
N ILE A 101 -17.56 -5.34 -6.13
CA ILE A 101 -17.98 -4.62 -7.36
C ILE A 101 -17.43 -5.32 -8.61
N ALA A 102 -16.19 -5.79 -8.57
CA ALA A 102 -15.56 -6.46 -9.70
C ALA A 102 -16.20 -7.83 -10.01
N HIS A 103 -16.78 -8.51 -9.03
CA HIS A 103 -17.33 -9.86 -9.16
C HIS A 103 -18.86 -9.94 -9.16
N GLU A 104 -19.56 -8.92 -8.68
CA GLU A 104 -21.02 -8.86 -8.62
C GLU A 104 -21.56 -7.90 -9.68
N THR A 105 -22.41 -8.39 -10.58
CA THR A 105 -22.90 -7.62 -11.76
C THR A 105 -23.84 -6.46 -11.40
N ASP A 106 -24.59 -6.55 -10.31
CA ASP A 106 -25.65 -5.59 -9.97
C ASP A 106 -25.34 -4.75 -8.72
N MET A 107 -24.10 -4.76 -8.28
CA MET A 107 -23.73 -4.03 -7.08
C MET A 107 -23.66 -2.53 -7.35
N LYS A 108 -24.48 -1.78 -6.61
CA LYS A 108 -24.49 -0.31 -6.63
C LYS A 108 -23.88 0.23 -5.35
N ILE A 109 -23.09 1.27 -5.47
CA ILE A 109 -22.60 2.03 -4.33
C ILE A 109 -23.05 3.48 -4.43
N SER A 110 -23.15 4.15 -3.28
CA SER A 110 -23.53 5.55 -3.22
C SER A 110 -22.34 6.46 -3.54
N PHE A 111 -22.64 7.70 -3.88
CA PHE A 111 -21.65 8.76 -3.99
C PHE A 111 -20.85 8.92 -2.69
N ASP A 112 -21.53 8.87 -1.53
CA ASP A 112 -20.88 9.00 -0.23
C ASP A 112 -19.88 7.88 0.05
N GLN A 113 -20.21 6.64 -0.28
CA GLN A 113 -19.29 5.51 -0.15
C GLN A 113 -18.04 5.70 -1.02
N SER A 114 -18.22 6.14 -2.24
CA SER A 114 -17.11 6.45 -3.16
C SER A 114 -16.22 7.56 -2.61
N GLN A 115 -16.81 8.62 -2.06
CA GLN A 115 -16.10 9.73 -1.45
C GLN A 115 -15.33 9.30 -0.20
N GLU A 116 -15.94 8.49 0.66
CA GLU A 116 -15.27 7.93 1.84
C GLU A 116 -14.06 7.07 1.44
N ALA A 117 -14.19 6.27 0.39
CA ALA A 117 -13.08 5.46 -0.12
C ALA A 117 -11.90 6.33 -0.56
N ARG A 118 -12.16 7.39 -1.34
CA ARG A 118 -11.12 8.33 -1.76
C ARG A 118 -10.39 8.96 -0.58
N LYS A 119 -11.15 9.43 0.40
CA LYS A 119 -10.58 10.01 1.64
C LYS A 119 -9.75 8.99 2.40
N ALA A 120 -10.23 7.75 2.52
CA ALA A 120 -9.51 6.69 3.21
C ALA A 120 -8.18 6.36 2.52
N PHE A 121 -8.16 6.25 1.21
CA PHE A 121 -6.93 5.97 0.45
C PHE A 121 -5.91 7.10 0.55
N ILE A 122 -6.34 8.34 0.43
CA ILE A 122 -5.44 9.50 0.56
C ILE A 122 -4.86 9.57 1.98
N ARG A 123 -5.68 9.35 2.99
CA ARG A 123 -5.22 9.32 4.39
C ARG A 123 -4.19 8.21 4.62
N ALA A 124 -4.42 7.03 4.06
CA ALA A 124 -3.49 5.92 4.15
C ALA A 124 -2.15 6.25 3.46
N LEU A 125 -2.17 6.84 2.26
CA LEU A 125 -0.96 7.29 1.58
C LEU A 125 -0.17 8.29 2.42
N LYS A 126 -0.85 9.21 3.10
CA LYS A 126 -0.20 10.17 3.98
C LYS A 126 0.55 9.50 5.13
N ASN A 127 0.04 8.39 5.65
CA ASN A 127 0.74 7.61 6.68
C ASN A 127 2.06 7.00 6.16
N LEU A 128 2.20 6.79 4.86
CA LEU A 128 3.42 6.24 4.25
C LEU A 128 4.50 7.31 4.02
N THR A 129 4.18 8.58 4.18
CA THR A 129 5.13 9.70 4.03
C THR A 129 5.92 10.01 5.31
N LYS A 130 5.59 9.41 6.43
CA LYS A 130 6.17 9.69 7.77
C LYS A 130 7.31 8.76 8.14
#